data_1b9a05159e1f5c5cb765f544c5225053
#
_entry.id   1b9a05159e1f5c5cb765f544c5225053
#
_cell.length_a   1.000
_cell.length_b   1.000
_cell.length_c   1.000
_cell.angle_alpha   90.00
_cell.angle_beta   90.00
_cell.angle_gamma   90.00
#
_symmetry.space_group_name_H-M   'P 1'
#
loop_
_entity.id
_entity.type
_entity.pdbx_description
1 polymer ?
#
loop_
_entity_poly.entity_id
_entity_poly.type
_entity_poly.pdbx_seq_one_letter_code
_entity_poly.pdbx_strand_id
1 'polypeptide(L)'
;RFPVCLGMKEMLDFEEGYYYPAQVGIDFYHHYQEDIKLFAEMGFKTFRLSIGWTRIFPNGDENEPNEEGLKFYENVFNECHKYGIEPLVTITHFDMPIHLIKKYGGWKNRELIEMYKKLVTVLFTRYKGLVKYWLTFNEINMILHMPFMGAGLMFKEGEDQKKLNILRLIMN
;
A
#
# COMPACT_ATOMS: atom_id res chain seq x y z
N ARG A 1 15.38 11.25 -14.28
CA ARG A 1 14.32 12.28 -14.14
C ARG A 1 13.01 11.52 -14.04
N PHE A 2 12.39 11.50 -12.87
CA PHE A 2 10.98 11.11 -12.78
C PHE A 2 10.19 12.12 -13.60
N PRO A 3 9.30 11.69 -14.51
CA PRO A 3 8.48 12.63 -15.25
C PRO A 3 7.56 13.36 -14.28
N VAL A 4 7.80 14.64 -14.12
CA VAL A 4 7.10 15.53 -13.17
C VAL A 4 5.66 15.82 -13.60
N CYS A 5 5.27 15.43 -14.82
CA CYS A 5 3.93 15.64 -15.38
C CYS A 5 3.58 14.51 -16.35
N LEU A 6 3.20 13.36 -15.82
CA LEU A 6 2.34 12.45 -16.57
C LEU A 6 0.93 13.05 -16.57
N GLY A 7 0.26 13.08 -17.71
CA GLY A 7 -1.15 13.48 -17.79
C GLY A 7 -2.02 12.55 -16.94
N MET A 8 -3.22 13.02 -16.53
CA MET A 8 -4.11 12.21 -15.67
C MET A 8 -4.44 10.83 -16.26
N LYS A 9 -4.51 10.71 -17.60
CA LYS A 9 -4.79 9.45 -18.28
C LYS A 9 -3.65 8.46 -18.12
N GLU A 10 -2.41 8.91 -18.30
CA GLU A 10 -1.19 8.09 -18.21
C GLU A 10 -0.91 7.58 -16.79
N MET A 11 -1.45 8.25 -15.75
CA MET A 11 -1.34 7.79 -14.36
C MET A 11 -2.35 6.70 -14.00
N LEU A 12 -3.43 6.54 -14.77
CA LEU A 12 -4.56 5.68 -14.41
C LEU A 12 -4.66 4.41 -15.24
N ASP A 13 -3.99 4.33 -16.36
CA ASP A 13 -4.10 3.22 -17.31
C ASP A 13 -2.72 2.70 -17.72
N PHE A 14 -2.65 1.41 -18.04
CA PHE A 14 -1.47 0.83 -18.66
C PHE A 14 -1.46 1.16 -20.15
N GLU A 15 -0.30 1.50 -20.68
CA GLU A 15 -0.11 1.69 -22.12
C GLU A 15 0.34 0.38 -22.76
N GLU A 16 -0.27 0.03 -23.88
CA GLU A 16 0.08 -1.15 -24.65
C GLU A 16 1.51 -1.02 -25.22
N GLY A 17 2.30 -2.09 -25.13
CA GLY A 17 3.69 -2.13 -25.62
C GLY A 17 4.73 -1.69 -24.59
N TYR A 18 4.35 -1.24 -23.40
CA TYR A 18 5.29 -0.94 -22.33
C TYR A 18 5.42 -2.10 -21.34
N TYR A 19 6.65 -2.33 -20.87
CA TYR A 19 6.92 -3.28 -19.79
C TYR A 19 6.89 -2.58 -18.43
N TYR A 20 6.11 -3.13 -17.50
CA TYR A 20 5.95 -2.61 -16.13
C TYR A 20 6.57 -3.60 -15.12
N PRO A 21 7.85 -3.44 -14.76
CA PRO A 21 8.56 -4.39 -13.89
C PRO A 21 7.86 -4.63 -12.55
N ALA A 22 7.18 -3.63 -12.02
CA ALA A 22 6.48 -3.71 -10.73
C ALA A 22 5.30 -4.71 -10.71
N GLN A 23 4.80 -5.15 -11.87
CA GLN A 23 3.73 -6.15 -11.94
C GLN A 23 4.16 -7.51 -11.39
N VAL A 24 5.42 -7.88 -11.61
CA VAL A 24 6.00 -9.13 -11.10
C VAL A 24 6.98 -8.84 -9.96
N GLY A 25 7.82 -7.81 -10.12
CA GLY A 25 8.88 -7.47 -9.18
C GLY A 25 9.86 -8.63 -9.01
N ILE A 26 10.16 -8.98 -7.75
CA ILE A 26 10.98 -10.15 -7.40
C ILE A 26 10.13 -11.42 -7.21
N ASP A 27 8.86 -11.36 -7.53
CA ASP A 27 7.89 -12.46 -7.34
C ASP A 27 7.86 -13.03 -5.91
N PHE A 28 7.93 -12.16 -4.93
CA PHE A 28 7.92 -12.54 -3.51
C PHE A 28 6.71 -13.40 -3.14
N TYR A 29 5.59 -13.22 -3.84
CA TYR A 29 4.38 -14.00 -3.61
C TYR A 29 4.62 -15.53 -3.73
N HIS A 30 5.42 -15.95 -4.70
CA HIS A 30 5.72 -17.37 -4.90
C HIS A 30 7.00 -17.82 -4.21
N HIS A 31 7.93 -16.90 -3.88
CA HIS A 31 9.26 -17.20 -3.36
C HIS A 31 9.48 -16.81 -1.90
N TYR A 32 8.47 -16.29 -1.19
CA TYR A 32 8.63 -15.77 0.18
C TYR A 32 9.27 -16.76 1.17
N GLN A 33 9.02 -18.07 1.01
CA GLN A 33 9.59 -19.08 1.91
C GLN A 33 11.11 -19.19 1.75
N GLU A 34 11.58 -19.19 0.50
CA GLU A 34 13.00 -19.23 0.17
C GLU A 34 13.68 -17.92 0.58
N ASP A 35 13.07 -16.78 0.24
CA ASP A 35 13.59 -15.46 0.58
C ASP A 35 13.74 -15.27 2.10
N ILE A 36 12.72 -15.64 2.89
CA ILE A 36 12.75 -15.52 4.34
C ILE A 36 13.82 -16.46 4.95
N LYS A 37 14.00 -17.65 4.39
CA LYS A 37 15.08 -18.55 4.79
C LYS A 37 16.45 -17.90 4.54
N LEU A 38 16.65 -17.29 3.38
CA LEU A 38 17.90 -16.57 3.07
C LEU A 38 18.11 -15.38 4.02
N PHE A 39 17.07 -14.62 4.38
CA PHE A 39 17.18 -13.56 5.39
C PHE A 39 17.65 -14.11 6.74
N ALA A 40 17.16 -15.28 7.14
CA ALA A 40 17.58 -15.94 8.36
C ALA A 40 19.06 -16.36 8.31
N GLU A 41 19.52 -16.92 7.19
CA GLU A 41 20.92 -17.29 6.96
C GLU A 41 21.84 -16.05 6.99
N MET A 42 21.37 -14.90 6.52
CA MET A 42 22.04 -13.60 6.63
C MET A 42 22.04 -13.03 8.06
N GLY A 43 21.31 -13.64 9.00
CA GLY A 43 21.24 -13.22 10.40
C GLY A 43 20.23 -12.12 10.69
N PHE A 44 19.29 -11.82 9.80
CA PHE A 44 18.25 -10.81 10.02
C PHE A 44 17.35 -11.20 11.19
N LYS A 45 16.98 -10.20 12.00
CA LYS A 45 16.09 -10.34 13.15
C LYS A 45 14.75 -9.67 12.96
N THR A 46 14.65 -8.80 11.97
CA THR A 46 13.44 -8.07 11.64
C THR A 46 13.30 -8.00 10.13
N PHE A 47 12.09 -8.24 9.63
CA PHE A 47 11.76 -8.08 8.23
C PHE A 47 10.64 -7.04 8.08
N ARG A 48 10.94 -5.93 7.41
CA ARG A 48 9.94 -4.91 7.10
C ARG A 48 9.30 -5.22 5.74
N LEU A 49 7.98 -5.29 5.73
CA LEU A 49 7.17 -5.43 4.52
C LEU A 49 5.91 -4.57 4.61
N SER A 50 5.21 -4.41 3.50
CA SER A 50 3.93 -3.72 3.46
C SER A 50 2.79 -4.67 3.08
N ILE A 51 1.58 -4.34 3.56
CA ILE A 51 0.35 -4.98 3.08
C ILE A 51 -0.05 -4.29 1.77
N GLY A 52 -0.34 -5.07 0.73
CA GLY A 52 -1.01 -4.55 -0.46
C GLY A 52 -2.50 -4.37 -0.17
N TRP A 53 -3.00 -3.14 -0.12
CA TRP A 53 -4.43 -2.88 0.11
C TRP A 53 -5.29 -3.66 -0.87
N THR A 54 -4.93 -3.63 -2.16
CA THR A 54 -5.64 -4.36 -3.23
C THR A 54 -5.61 -5.88 -3.08
N ARG A 55 -4.70 -6.42 -2.29
CA ARG A 55 -4.66 -7.85 -2.00
C ARG A 55 -5.71 -8.25 -0.97
N ILE A 56 -6.07 -7.32 -0.08
CA ILE A 56 -7.08 -7.53 0.97
C ILE A 56 -8.46 -7.06 0.50
N PHE A 57 -8.52 -5.88 -0.13
CA PHE A 57 -9.72 -5.30 -0.74
C PHE A 57 -9.35 -4.82 -2.14
N PRO A 58 -9.59 -5.61 -3.20
CA PRO A 58 -9.16 -5.31 -4.57
C PRO A 58 -9.57 -3.94 -5.10
N ASN A 59 -10.80 -3.49 -4.80
CA ASN A 59 -11.28 -2.15 -5.13
C ASN A 59 -11.16 -1.17 -3.95
N GLY A 60 -11.04 -1.68 -2.72
CA GLY A 60 -10.94 -0.89 -1.49
C GLY A 60 -12.27 -0.61 -0.79
N ASP A 61 -13.41 -0.77 -1.47
CA ASP A 61 -14.76 -0.51 -0.95
C ASP A 61 -15.64 -1.77 -0.82
N GLU A 62 -15.08 -2.96 -0.99
CA GLU A 62 -15.78 -4.23 -0.78
C GLU A 62 -16.28 -4.36 0.67
N ASN A 63 -17.36 -5.14 0.84
CA ASN A 63 -17.87 -5.45 2.17
C ASN A 63 -17.01 -6.49 2.91
N GLU A 64 -16.53 -7.49 2.19
CA GLU A 64 -15.74 -8.59 2.74
C GLU A 64 -14.31 -8.58 2.19
N PRO A 65 -13.31 -8.92 3.01
CA PRO A 65 -11.93 -9.01 2.56
C PRO A 65 -11.69 -10.26 1.72
N ASN A 66 -10.67 -10.22 0.88
CA ASN A 66 -10.17 -11.36 0.15
C ASN A 66 -9.40 -12.32 1.08
N GLU A 67 -9.97 -13.49 1.34
CA GLU A 67 -9.39 -14.49 2.24
C GLU A 67 -8.04 -15.05 1.73
N GLU A 68 -7.86 -15.18 0.41
CA GLU A 68 -6.56 -15.61 -0.15
C GLU A 68 -5.46 -14.61 0.17
N GLY A 69 -5.76 -13.31 0.05
CA GLY A 69 -4.84 -12.24 0.41
C GLY A 69 -4.48 -12.26 1.89
N LEU A 70 -5.48 -12.45 2.76
CA LEU A 70 -5.26 -12.57 4.20
C LEU A 70 -4.40 -13.81 4.52
N LYS A 71 -4.68 -14.94 3.91
CA LYS A 71 -3.95 -16.19 4.14
C LYS A 71 -2.50 -16.09 3.66
N PHE A 72 -2.25 -15.41 2.55
CA PHE A 72 -0.89 -15.18 2.08
C PHE A 72 -0.04 -14.48 3.15
N TYR A 73 -0.50 -13.35 3.69
CA TYR A 73 0.28 -12.64 4.72
C TYR A 73 0.39 -13.43 6.03
N GLU A 74 -0.64 -14.17 6.42
CA GLU A 74 -0.57 -15.07 7.56
C GLU A 74 0.57 -16.10 7.39
N ASN A 75 0.68 -16.70 6.20
CA ASN A 75 1.74 -17.63 5.88
C ASN A 75 3.13 -16.97 5.93
N VAL A 76 3.26 -15.74 5.37
CA VAL A 76 4.50 -14.95 5.43
C VAL A 76 4.93 -14.68 6.88
N PHE A 77 4.00 -14.27 7.75
CA PHE A 77 4.32 -13.99 9.15
C PHE A 77 4.71 -15.26 9.92
N ASN A 78 4.02 -16.36 9.68
CA ASN A 78 4.37 -17.64 10.27
C ASN A 78 5.75 -18.11 9.81
N GLU A 79 6.11 -17.93 8.54
CA GLU A 79 7.44 -18.27 8.03
C GLU A 79 8.53 -17.39 8.68
N CYS A 80 8.28 -16.09 8.88
CA CYS A 80 9.18 -15.22 9.63
C CYS A 80 9.42 -15.75 11.05
N HIS A 81 8.36 -16.10 11.77
CA HIS A 81 8.46 -16.60 13.15
C HIS A 81 9.20 -17.93 13.25
N LYS A 82 9.03 -18.82 12.26
CA LYS A 82 9.77 -20.09 12.17
C LYS A 82 11.29 -19.89 12.24
N TYR A 83 11.78 -18.78 11.72
CA TYR A 83 13.21 -18.42 11.72
C TYR A 83 13.59 -17.38 12.79
N GLY A 84 12.67 -17.02 13.68
CA GLY A 84 12.92 -16.01 14.72
C GLY A 84 13.09 -14.59 14.17
N ILE A 85 12.48 -14.30 13.03
CA ILE A 85 12.44 -12.97 12.40
C ILE A 85 11.12 -12.29 12.80
N GLU A 86 11.19 -11.09 13.37
CA GLU A 86 10.02 -10.31 13.78
C GLU A 86 9.49 -9.47 12.59
N PRO A 87 8.22 -9.63 12.18
CA PRO A 87 7.60 -8.78 11.16
C PRO A 87 7.43 -7.33 11.64
N LEU A 88 7.85 -6.37 10.83
CA LEU A 88 7.53 -4.94 10.96
C LEU A 88 6.66 -4.54 9.76
N VAL A 89 5.37 -4.33 9.99
CA VAL A 89 4.39 -4.25 8.90
C VAL A 89 3.94 -2.81 8.65
N THR A 90 4.13 -2.33 7.43
CA THR A 90 3.57 -1.06 6.95
C THR A 90 2.19 -1.34 6.36
N ILE A 91 1.14 -0.65 6.85
CA ILE A 91 -0.24 -0.89 6.42
C ILE A 91 -0.44 -0.39 4.99
N THR A 92 0.01 0.83 4.67
CA THR A 92 -0.05 1.37 3.30
C THR A 92 1.30 1.93 2.86
N HIS A 93 1.72 1.58 1.62
CA HIS A 93 2.99 1.99 1.05
C HIS A 93 2.80 2.42 -0.41
N PHE A 94 2.09 3.53 -0.64
CA PHE A 94 1.78 4.09 -1.96
C PHE A 94 0.93 3.18 -2.87
N ASP A 95 0.13 2.31 -2.29
CA ASP A 95 -0.60 1.22 -2.96
C ASP A 95 -2.13 1.36 -2.88
N MET A 96 -2.64 2.60 -2.84
CA MET A 96 -4.08 2.83 -2.82
C MET A 96 -4.76 2.20 -4.05
N PRO A 97 -5.87 1.44 -3.86
CA PRO A 97 -6.64 0.90 -4.97
C PRO A 97 -7.05 1.98 -5.96
N ILE A 98 -6.77 1.77 -7.25
CA ILE A 98 -7.08 2.75 -8.31
C ILE A 98 -8.57 3.08 -8.40
N HIS A 99 -9.43 2.12 -8.02
CA HIS A 99 -10.87 2.33 -7.93
C HIS A 99 -11.22 3.44 -6.93
N LEU A 100 -10.56 3.49 -5.77
CA LEU A 100 -10.76 4.55 -4.78
C LEU A 100 -10.33 5.92 -5.31
N ILE A 101 -9.31 5.96 -6.14
CA ILE A 101 -8.86 7.19 -6.79
C ILE A 101 -9.89 7.64 -7.83
N LYS A 102 -10.32 6.73 -8.71
CA LYS A 102 -11.29 7.02 -9.79
C LYS A 102 -12.66 7.40 -9.24
N LYS A 103 -13.18 6.67 -8.25
CA LYS A 103 -14.54 6.86 -7.72
C LYS A 103 -14.64 7.96 -6.67
N TYR A 104 -13.69 8.02 -5.76
CA TYR A 104 -13.74 8.89 -4.58
C TYR A 104 -12.74 10.07 -4.65
N GLY A 105 -11.75 10.00 -5.52
CA GLY A 105 -10.71 11.03 -5.69
C GLY A 105 -9.60 11.00 -4.65
N GLY A 106 -9.31 9.83 -4.08
CA GLY A 106 -8.24 9.64 -3.10
C GLY A 106 -8.54 10.27 -1.74
N TRP A 107 -7.50 10.51 -0.96
CA TRP A 107 -7.60 10.98 0.45
C TRP A 107 -8.26 12.35 0.65
N LYS A 108 -8.59 13.09 -0.40
CA LYS A 108 -9.44 14.30 -0.27
C LYS A 108 -10.88 13.97 0.12
N ASN A 109 -11.34 12.73 -0.06
CA ASN A 109 -12.68 12.28 0.33
C ASN A 109 -12.63 11.59 1.69
N ARG A 110 -13.40 12.11 2.64
CA ARG A 110 -13.42 11.57 4.02
C ARG A 110 -14.01 10.17 4.14
N GLU A 111 -14.75 9.69 3.13
CA GLU A 111 -15.23 8.30 3.09
C GLU A 111 -14.08 7.28 3.14
N LEU A 112 -12.90 7.64 2.62
CA LEU A 112 -11.71 6.78 2.69
C LEU A 112 -11.27 6.48 4.12
N ILE A 113 -11.62 7.33 5.08
CA ILE A 113 -11.32 7.08 6.50
C ILE A 113 -12.01 5.79 6.97
N GLU A 114 -13.29 5.61 6.63
CA GLU A 114 -14.03 4.41 7.00
C GLU A 114 -13.52 3.16 6.25
N MET A 115 -13.12 3.30 4.99
CA MET A 115 -12.50 2.21 4.22
C MET A 115 -11.15 1.79 4.81
N TYR A 116 -10.31 2.77 5.16
CA TYR A 116 -9.04 2.51 5.83
C TYR A 116 -9.23 1.88 7.22
N LYS A 117 -10.18 2.38 7.98
CA LYS A 117 -10.56 1.81 9.29
C LYS A 117 -11.01 0.36 9.15
N LYS A 118 -11.79 0.03 8.11
CA LYS A 118 -12.16 -1.36 7.79
C LYS A 118 -10.92 -2.21 7.53
N LEU A 119 -10.02 -1.75 6.65
CA LEU A 119 -8.74 -2.44 6.38
C LEU A 119 -7.97 -2.70 7.68
N VAL A 120 -7.72 -1.66 8.47
CA VAL A 120 -6.95 -1.76 9.72
C VAL A 120 -7.61 -2.73 10.71
N THR A 121 -8.94 -2.68 10.83
CA THR A 121 -9.68 -3.58 11.72
C THR A 121 -9.50 -5.04 11.31
N VAL A 122 -9.61 -5.34 10.02
CA VAL A 122 -9.39 -6.69 9.49
C VAL A 122 -7.96 -7.16 9.76
N LEU A 123 -6.96 -6.32 9.47
CA LEU A 123 -5.55 -6.66 9.67
C LEU A 123 -5.22 -6.92 11.14
N PHE A 124 -5.65 -6.05 12.04
CA PHE A 124 -5.37 -6.18 13.47
C PHE A 124 -6.12 -7.35 14.10
N THR A 125 -7.30 -7.65 13.61
CA THR A 125 -8.06 -8.82 14.08
C THR A 125 -7.41 -10.11 13.58
N ARG A 126 -7.11 -10.19 12.29
CA ARG A 126 -6.56 -11.41 11.66
C ARG A 126 -5.16 -11.75 12.16
N TYR A 127 -4.30 -10.74 12.31
CA TYR A 127 -2.89 -10.94 12.64
C TYR A 127 -2.57 -10.68 14.10
N LYS A 128 -3.58 -10.65 14.97
CA LYS A 128 -3.39 -10.55 16.41
C LYS A 128 -2.49 -11.69 16.92
N GLY A 129 -1.38 -11.32 17.56
CA GLY A 129 -0.38 -12.27 18.04
C GLY A 129 0.67 -12.69 17.00
N LEU A 130 0.46 -12.40 15.71
CA LEU A 130 1.44 -12.63 14.65
C LEU A 130 2.29 -11.40 14.34
N VAL A 131 1.73 -10.21 14.49
CA VAL A 131 2.44 -8.94 14.20
C VAL A 131 2.35 -8.03 15.40
N LYS A 132 3.51 -7.60 15.91
CA LYS A 132 3.63 -6.67 17.05
C LYS A 132 3.81 -5.22 16.61
N TYR A 133 4.51 -5.01 15.50
CA TYR A 133 4.97 -3.68 15.08
C TYR A 133 4.31 -3.26 13.78
N TRP A 134 3.58 -2.14 13.83
CA TRP A 134 2.84 -1.60 12.71
C TRP A 134 3.26 -0.16 12.41
N LEU A 135 3.42 0.15 11.15
CA LEU A 135 3.57 1.50 10.63
C LEU A 135 2.31 1.82 9.81
N THR A 136 1.70 2.97 10.05
CA THR A 136 0.42 3.32 9.42
C THR A 136 0.59 3.67 7.95
N PHE A 137 1.44 4.66 7.66
CA PHE A 137 1.72 5.16 6.31
C PHE A 137 3.22 5.23 6.08
N ASN A 138 3.65 4.84 4.88
CA ASN A 138 5.01 5.09 4.47
C ASN A 138 5.13 6.54 4.00
N GLU A 139 6.16 7.24 4.49
CA GLU A 139 6.56 8.58 4.03
C GLU A 139 5.37 9.54 3.81
N ILE A 140 4.57 9.77 4.84
CA ILE A 140 3.37 10.62 4.77
C ILE A 140 3.70 12.04 4.25
N ASN A 141 4.91 12.53 4.47
CA ASN A 141 5.43 13.81 3.94
C ASN A 141 5.49 13.84 2.40
N MET A 142 5.56 12.68 1.73
CA MET A 142 5.59 12.61 0.26
C MET A 142 4.30 13.10 -0.40
N ILE A 143 3.21 13.24 0.34
CA ILE A 143 1.99 13.90 -0.14
C ILE A 143 2.27 15.32 -0.66
N LEU A 144 3.24 16.03 -0.06
CA LEU A 144 3.60 17.38 -0.47
C LEU A 144 4.34 17.42 -1.82
N HIS A 145 5.10 16.39 -2.13
CA HIS A 145 5.97 16.33 -3.31
C HIS A 145 5.36 15.50 -4.44
N MET A 146 4.76 14.36 -4.09
CA MET A 146 4.14 13.42 -5.03
C MET A 146 2.71 13.08 -4.56
N PRO A 147 1.77 14.02 -4.66
CA PRO A 147 0.41 13.88 -4.10
C PRO A 147 -0.38 12.71 -4.70
N PHE A 148 -0.11 12.31 -5.93
CA PHE A 148 -0.73 11.13 -6.52
C PHE A 148 -0.26 9.85 -5.84
N MET A 149 1.04 9.62 -5.73
CA MET A 149 1.59 8.43 -5.07
C MET A 149 1.26 8.39 -3.58
N GLY A 150 1.44 9.51 -2.88
CA GLY A 150 1.25 9.59 -1.43
C GLY A 150 -0.21 9.57 -0.98
N ALA A 151 -1.14 10.03 -1.81
CA ALA A 151 -2.53 10.24 -1.39
C ALA A 151 -3.59 9.99 -2.48
N GLY A 152 -3.22 9.49 -3.65
CA GLY A 152 -4.14 9.32 -4.78
C GLY A 152 -4.77 10.63 -5.26
N LEU A 153 -4.05 11.75 -5.09
CA LEU A 153 -4.57 13.08 -5.45
C LEU A 153 -4.14 13.47 -6.85
N MET A 154 -5.11 13.87 -7.65
CA MET A 154 -4.89 14.39 -9.00
C MET A 154 -5.28 15.86 -9.05
N PHE A 155 -4.40 16.70 -9.61
CA PHE A 155 -4.62 18.13 -9.80
C PHE A 155 -4.43 18.48 -11.28
N LYS A 156 -5.28 19.39 -11.78
CA LYS A 156 -5.11 19.97 -13.11
C LYS A 156 -4.09 21.08 -13.08
N GLU A 157 -3.51 21.39 -14.24
CA GLU A 157 -2.67 22.56 -14.40
C GLU A 157 -3.43 23.82 -13.98
N GLY A 158 -2.77 24.71 -13.22
CA GLY A 158 -3.38 25.94 -12.67
C GLY A 158 -4.19 25.76 -11.38
N GLU A 159 -4.30 24.55 -10.82
CA GLU A 159 -5.01 24.31 -9.55
C GLU A 159 -4.11 24.42 -8.29
N ASP A 160 -3.02 25.19 -8.32
CA ASP A 160 -2.04 25.24 -7.23
C ASP A 160 -2.63 25.64 -5.87
N GLN A 161 -3.53 26.64 -5.85
CA GLN A 161 -4.18 27.05 -4.60
C GLN A 161 -5.10 25.96 -4.05
N LYS A 162 -5.82 25.26 -4.92
CA LYS A 162 -6.66 24.11 -4.54
C LYS A 162 -5.80 22.98 -3.99
N LYS A 163 -4.68 22.69 -4.63
CA LYS A 163 -3.69 21.72 -4.16
C LYS A 163 -3.23 22.05 -2.74
N LEU A 164 -2.79 23.29 -2.48
CA LEU A 164 -2.35 23.72 -1.15
C LEU A 164 -3.43 23.57 -0.09
N ASN A 165 -4.69 23.93 -0.41
CA ASN A 165 -5.79 23.82 0.52
C ASN A 165 -6.12 22.35 0.89
N ILE A 166 -6.13 21.46 -0.11
CA ILE A 166 -6.37 20.03 0.10
C ILE A 166 -5.23 19.41 0.92
N LEU A 167 -3.99 19.71 0.59
CA LEU A 167 -2.83 19.20 1.33
C LEU A 167 -2.86 19.64 2.80
N ARG A 168 -3.24 20.88 3.09
CA ARG A 168 -3.43 21.37 4.47
C ARG A 168 -4.52 20.59 5.21
N LEU A 169 -5.62 20.24 4.54
CA LEU A 169 -6.72 19.47 5.15
C LEU A 169 -6.33 18.03 5.49
N ILE A 170 -5.45 17.43 4.71
CA ILE A 170 -5.00 16.04 4.92
C ILE A 170 -3.93 15.99 6.02
N MET A 171 -3.12 17.04 6.16
CA MET A 171 -2.02 17.11 7.11
C MET A 171 -2.42 17.58 8.52
N ASN A 172 -3.64 18.09 8.69
CA ASN A 172 -4.24 18.49 9.97
C ASN A 172 -5.20 17.41 10.50
#